data_36d53c662fe29ff268dd70fc6905ed1f
#
_entry.id   36d53c662fe29ff268dd70fc6905ed1f
#
_cell.length_a   1.000
_cell.length_b   1.000
_cell.length_c   1.000
_cell.angle_alpha   90.00
_cell.angle_beta   90.00
_cell.angle_gamma   90.00
#
_symmetry.space_group_name_H-M   'P 1'
#
loop_
_entity.id
_entity.type
_entity.pdbx_description
1 polymer ?
#
loop_
_entity_poly.entity_id
_entity_poly.type
_entity_poly.pdbx_seq_one_letter_code
_entity_poly.pdbx_strand_id
1 'polypeptide(L)'
;MPIVVILVLLAGLVWGLIYARVGSLAVGGAALLAIAYVLGYNFWSQHVGPLPLTLDRVVLVGLVAAFVAQWRWGRLESKPLCGSDWLLFLQLAILTASTLLAGKPDVIAPDAFTPMWRLVMSFVVPGVLYWIAREAPLSHRAWKFSLATLAILGIYLALTALAEITQQWSLVFPRYISDPALGIHFGRARGPELNSASLGVYLTVCLWCAWFLSRDVKRGWPFVLLGAVPLMAIGILLTYTRSTWLGLAASAAVVAFVQLPKNWRVPLFSIGALAGMLVAAVLWQDVIGLKREGSASESGHSVDQRTSFTYVSWQMFKDHPVFGVGFGRFYDQKLPYLSDRSQEFELESIRGLHHHNTLLSLLTETGMLGLAAFLALLAAWGRGAWSLVRNAALPRWQRSQGLLMLAVLVTYFSSALFHDLTLLPSQEWVLFLAAGWTMNLRLSTAAKLEPVTTPSQLPAGGRIPVASH
;
A
#
# COMPACT_ATOMS: atom_id res chain seq x y z
N MET A 1 29.48 18.20 4.63
CA MET A 1 28.60 17.25 3.92
C MET A 1 28.95 15.78 4.15
N PRO A 2 30.16 15.25 3.85
CA PRO A 2 30.44 13.81 4.03
C PRO A 2 30.35 13.31 5.47
N ILE A 3 30.70 14.14 6.45
CA ILE A 3 30.65 13.78 7.89
C ILE A 3 29.20 13.52 8.35
N VAL A 4 28.24 14.34 7.93
CA VAL A 4 26.82 14.14 8.30
C VAL A 4 26.26 12.84 7.73
N VAL A 5 26.61 12.51 6.49
CA VAL A 5 26.23 11.24 5.85
C VAL A 5 26.82 10.06 6.61
N ILE A 6 28.09 10.11 6.97
CA ILE A 6 28.76 9.06 7.76
C ILE A 6 28.08 8.90 9.13
N LEU A 7 27.78 10.00 9.81
CA LEU A 7 27.09 9.95 11.12
C LEU A 7 25.67 9.36 11.02
N VAL A 8 24.92 9.71 9.98
CA VAL A 8 23.58 9.15 9.74
C VAL A 8 23.65 7.66 9.46
N LEU A 9 24.61 7.21 8.63
CA LEU A 9 24.80 5.79 8.34
C LEU A 9 25.27 5.00 9.57
N LEU A 10 26.19 5.56 10.37
CA LEU A 10 26.64 4.96 11.63
C LEU A 10 25.49 4.88 12.64
N ALA A 11 24.70 5.95 12.78
CA ALA A 11 23.51 5.94 13.63
C ALA A 11 22.52 4.87 13.16
N GLY A 12 22.23 4.77 11.85
CA GLY A 12 21.37 3.76 11.28
C GLY A 12 21.88 2.33 11.55
N LEU A 13 23.19 2.11 11.43
CA LEU A 13 23.82 0.83 11.73
C LEU A 13 23.70 0.48 13.22
N VAL A 14 24.04 1.41 14.12
CA VAL A 14 23.97 1.21 15.59
C VAL A 14 22.54 0.95 16.03
N TRP A 15 21.59 1.76 15.59
CA TRP A 15 20.17 1.55 15.87
C TRP A 15 19.66 0.25 15.26
N GLY A 16 20.08 -0.11 14.04
CA GLY A 16 19.78 -1.40 13.41
C GLY A 16 20.29 -2.58 14.25
N LEU A 17 21.48 -2.52 14.78
CA LEU A 17 22.07 -3.56 15.65
C LEU A 17 21.35 -3.66 16.99
N ILE A 18 21.02 -2.52 17.64
CA ILE A 18 20.22 -2.50 18.87
C ILE A 18 18.85 -3.10 18.57
N TYR A 19 18.23 -2.67 17.48
CA TYR A 19 16.92 -3.16 17.05
C TYR A 19 16.95 -4.65 16.72
N ALA A 20 18.01 -5.16 16.10
CA ALA A 20 18.19 -6.59 15.82
C ALA A 20 18.22 -7.43 17.12
N ARG A 21 18.70 -6.86 18.24
CA ARG A 21 18.76 -7.57 19.53
C ARG A 21 17.45 -7.52 20.31
N VAL A 22 16.70 -6.43 20.25
CA VAL A 22 15.58 -6.18 21.17
C VAL A 22 14.26 -5.92 20.43
N GLY A 23 14.32 -5.51 19.16
CA GLY A 23 13.19 -5.02 18.40
C GLY A 23 12.33 -6.09 17.73
N SER A 24 11.08 -5.76 17.54
CA SER A 24 10.16 -6.51 16.70
C SER A 24 10.20 -6.01 15.26
N LEU A 25 10.58 -6.84 14.31
CA LEU A 25 10.60 -6.48 12.88
C LEU A 25 9.24 -6.02 12.36
N ALA A 26 8.14 -6.53 12.92
CA ALA A 26 6.80 -6.08 12.57
C ALA A 26 6.56 -4.61 12.98
N VAL A 27 6.98 -4.22 14.19
CA VAL A 27 6.90 -2.82 14.66
C VAL A 27 7.84 -1.94 13.86
N GLY A 28 9.03 -2.44 13.51
CA GLY A 28 9.98 -1.72 12.65
C GLY A 28 9.44 -1.44 11.26
N GLY A 29 8.70 -2.38 10.68
CA GLY A 29 8.01 -2.14 9.41
C GLY A 29 6.98 -1.02 9.51
N ALA A 30 6.16 -1.00 10.57
CA ALA A 30 5.20 0.09 10.81
C ALA A 30 5.89 1.43 11.06
N ALA A 31 7.00 1.44 11.82
CA ALA A 31 7.80 2.64 12.06
C ALA A 31 8.45 3.15 10.77
N LEU A 32 8.95 2.26 9.92
CA LEU A 32 9.47 2.62 8.61
C LEU A 32 8.41 3.30 7.75
N LEU A 33 7.16 2.78 7.71
CA LEU A 33 6.07 3.44 6.98
C LEU A 33 5.82 4.86 7.51
N ALA A 34 5.81 5.05 8.82
CA ALA A 34 5.59 6.37 9.41
C ALA A 34 6.74 7.35 9.09
N ILE A 35 7.98 6.88 9.18
CA ILE A 35 9.17 7.67 8.86
C ILE A 35 9.21 7.99 7.37
N ALA A 36 8.97 7.02 6.50
CA ALA A 36 8.97 7.19 5.05
C ALA A 36 7.92 8.22 4.62
N TYR A 37 6.73 8.17 5.20
CA TYR A 37 5.64 9.08 4.86
C TYR A 37 5.90 10.52 5.32
N VAL A 38 6.44 10.71 6.53
CA VAL A 38 6.62 12.05 7.14
C VAL A 38 7.99 12.64 6.83
N LEU A 39 9.04 11.82 6.88
CA LEU A 39 10.44 12.23 6.81
C LEU A 39 11.15 11.65 5.57
N GLY A 40 10.40 11.39 4.49
CA GLY A 40 10.93 10.85 3.24
C GLY A 40 11.70 11.88 2.41
N TYR A 41 11.70 11.68 1.11
CA TYR A 41 12.53 12.44 0.15
C TYR A 41 12.38 13.96 0.26
N ASN A 42 11.16 14.46 0.41
CA ASN A 42 10.89 15.91 0.49
C ASN A 42 11.40 16.55 1.79
N PHE A 43 11.52 15.78 2.86
CA PHE A 43 12.01 16.27 4.14
C PHE A 43 13.53 16.41 4.16
N TRP A 44 14.22 15.36 3.73
CA TRP A 44 15.66 15.34 3.68
C TRP A 44 16.16 14.36 2.65
N SER A 45 16.93 14.85 1.71
CA SER A 45 17.60 14.03 0.70
C SER A 45 19.01 14.56 0.42
N GLN A 46 19.97 13.64 0.31
CA GLN A 46 21.34 13.92 -0.09
C GLN A 46 21.72 12.98 -1.23
N HIS A 47 22.25 13.53 -2.30
CA HIS A 47 22.69 12.71 -3.42
C HIS A 47 24.09 12.13 -3.12
N VAL A 48 24.16 10.80 -3.10
CA VAL A 48 25.41 10.05 -3.01
C VAL A 48 25.56 9.29 -4.33
N GLY A 49 26.23 9.91 -5.30
CA GLY A 49 26.23 9.43 -6.68
C GLY A 49 24.82 9.49 -7.30
N PRO A 50 24.38 8.45 -8.01
CA PRO A 50 23.04 8.42 -8.64
C PRO A 50 21.92 8.14 -7.65
N LEU A 51 22.22 7.81 -6.38
CA LEU A 51 21.23 7.40 -5.38
C LEU A 51 20.98 8.53 -4.40
N PRO A 52 19.75 9.03 -4.28
CA PRO A 52 19.38 9.93 -3.20
C PRO A 52 19.30 9.15 -1.87
N LEU A 53 20.13 9.52 -0.91
CA LEU A 53 20.06 9.02 0.46
C LEU A 53 18.99 9.81 1.22
N THR A 54 18.04 9.10 1.83
CA THR A 54 16.91 9.66 2.60
C THR A 54 16.78 8.92 3.93
N LEU A 55 16.09 9.49 4.90
CA LEU A 55 15.95 8.86 6.22
C LEU A 55 15.22 7.52 6.16
N ASP A 56 14.18 7.42 5.34
CA ASP A 56 13.44 6.18 5.14
C ASP A 56 14.33 5.05 4.59
N ARG A 57 15.27 5.37 3.69
CA ARG A 57 16.22 4.39 3.14
C ARG A 57 17.24 3.93 4.17
N VAL A 58 17.69 4.83 5.03
CA VAL A 58 18.57 4.46 6.15
C VAL A 58 17.86 3.51 7.10
N VAL A 59 16.60 3.83 7.45
CA VAL A 59 15.77 2.96 8.31
C VAL A 59 15.46 1.63 7.63
N LEU A 60 15.19 1.62 6.32
CA LEU A 60 15.01 0.40 5.52
C LEU A 60 16.25 -0.49 5.58
N VAL A 61 17.44 0.08 5.34
CA VAL A 61 18.70 -0.66 5.44
C VAL A 61 18.89 -1.22 6.85
N GLY A 62 18.60 -0.44 7.89
CA GLY A 62 18.64 -0.90 9.28
C GLY A 62 17.65 -2.05 9.54
N LEU A 63 16.43 -1.99 8.99
CA LEU A 63 15.42 -3.04 9.12
C LEU A 63 15.86 -4.34 8.41
N VAL A 64 16.41 -4.23 7.19
CA VAL A 64 16.97 -5.37 6.44
C VAL A 64 18.15 -5.97 7.19
N ALA A 65 19.06 -5.15 7.70
CA ALA A 65 20.21 -5.62 8.49
C ALA A 65 19.73 -6.35 9.76
N ALA A 66 18.72 -5.82 10.46
CA ALA A 66 18.13 -6.47 11.62
C ALA A 66 17.46 -7.81 11.25
N PHE A 67 16.78 -7.88 10.12
CA PHE A 67 16.19 -9.12 9.61
C PHE A 67 17.27 -10.18 9.33
N VAL A 68 18.32 -9.81 8.59
CA VAL A 68 19.42 -10.71 8.27
C VAL A 68 20.15 -11.18 9.54
N ALA A 69 20.37 -10.29 10.51
CA ALA A 69 20.99 -10.63 11.79
C ALA A 69 20.11 -11.60 12.58
N GLN A 70 18.81 -11.36 12.72
CA GLN A 70 17.90 -12.27 13.41
C GLN A 70 17.81 -13.63 12.71
N TRP A 71 17.82 -13.65 11.39
CA TRP A 71 17.84 -14.89 10.61
C TRP A 71 19.15 -15.67 10.84
N ARG A 72 20.31 -15.02 10.79
CA ARG A 72 21.61 -15.64 11.06
C ARG A 72 21.75 -16.16 12.49
N TRP A 73 21.10 -15.53 13.45
CA TRP A 73 21.08 -15.98 14.85
C TRP A 73 20.03 -17.08 15.13
N GLY A 74 19.37 -17.59 14.10
CA GLY A 74 18.38 -18.66 14.24
C GLY A 74 17.11 -18.22 14.97
N ARG A 75 16.82 -16.91 15.05
CA ARG A 75 15.62 -16.38 15.70
C ARG A 75 14.39 -16.34 14.79
N LEU A 76 14.59 -16.52 13.50
CA LEU A 76 13.53 -16.58 12.51
C LEU A 76 13.46 -18.01 11.97
N GLU A 77 12.28 -18.60 12.07
CA GLU A 77 11.98 -19.87 11.45
C GLU A 77 11.48 -19.62 10.03
N SER A 78 12.20 -20.15 9.02
CA SER A 78 11.77 -20.04 7.63
C SER A 78 10.46 -20.79 7.42
N LYS A 79 9.46 -20.09 6.92
CA LYS A 79 8.16 -20.66 6.62
C LYS A 79 8.15 -21.24 5.19
N PRO A 80 7.40 -22.32 4.93
CA PRO A 80 7.30 -22.88 3.59
C PRO A 80 6.75 -21.86 2.61
N LEU A 81 7.25 -21.89 1.37
CA LEU A 81 6.73 -21.06 0.28
C LEU A 81 5.27 -21.40 -0.02
N CYS A 82 4.47 -20.39 -0.26
CA CYS A 82 3.07 -20.56 -0.61
C CYS A 82 2.76 -19.90 -1.96
N GLY A 83 1.55 -20.11 -2.48
CA GLY A 83 1.17 -19.64 -3.80
C GLY A 83 1.31 -18.12 -3.98
N SER A 84 1.07 -17.31 -2.93
CA SER A 84 1.25 -15.85 -3.03
C SER A 84 2.72 -15.44 -3.14
N ASP A 85 3.65 -16.24 -2.60
CA ASP A 85 5.09 -15.95 -2.72
C ASP A 85 5.56 -16.20 -4.14
N TRP A 86 5.11 -17.31 -4.75
CA TRP A 86 5.39 -17.59 -6.16
C TRP A 86 4.80 -16.56 -7.11
N LEU A 87 3.58 -16.07 -6.83
CA LEU A 87 2.97 -14.99 -7.60
C LEU A 87 3.74 -13.68 -7.45
N LEU A 88 4.27 -13.37 -6.26
CA LEU A 88 5.13 -12.21 -6.05
C LEU A 88 6.44 -12.33 -6.83
N PHE A 89 7.10 -13.48 -6.78
CA PHE A 89 8.32 -13.71 -7.56
C PHE A 89 8.07 -13.64 -9.06
N LEU A 90 6.96 -14.20 -9.53
CA LEU A 90 6.53 -14.11 -10.92
C LEU A 90 6.31 -12.64 -11.34
N GLN A 91 5.59 -11.87 -10.52
CA GLN A 91 5.34 -10.45 -10.78
C GLN A 91 6.67 -9.67 -10.86
N LEU A 92 7.57 -9.86 -9.89
CA LEU A 92 8.88 -9.22 -9.90
C LEU A 92 9.71 -9.63 -11.12
N ALA A 93 9.67 -10.89 -11.52
CA ALA A 93 10.37 -11.39 -12.71
C ALA A 93 9.83 -10.75 -14.00
N ILE A 94 8.50 -10.67 -14.16
CA ILE A 94 7.85 -10.03 -15.31
C ILE A 94 8.24 -8.55 -15.39
N LEU A 95 8.11 -7.81 -14.29
CA LEU A 95 8.43 -6.38 -14.25
C LEU A 95 9.91 -6.13 -14.52
N THR A 96 10.80 -6.95 -13.94
CA THR A 96 12.25 -6.83 -14.15
C THR A 96 12.60 -7.13 -15.62
N ALA A 97 12.09 -8.22 -16.17
CA ALA A 97 12.30 -8.57 -17.57
C ALA A 97 11.75 -7.47 -18.50
N SER A 98 10.54 -6.99 -18.25
CA SER A 98 9.92 -5.90 -19.02
C SER A 98 10.74 -4.61 -18.96
N THR A 99 11.26 -4.24 -17.78
CA THR A 99 12.12 -3.05 -17.63
C THR A 99 13.45 -3.18 -18.36
N LEU A 100 14.10 -4.35 -18.28
CA LEU A 100 15.43 -4.58 -18.89
C LEU A 100 15.33 -4.72 -20.40
N LEU A 101 14.32 -5.42 -20.92
CA LEU A 101 14.16 -5.65 -22.36
C LEU A 101 13.70 -4.38 -23.10
N ALA A 102 12.90 -3.53 -22.45
CA ALA A 102 12.44 -2.28 -23.05
C ALA A 102 13.56 -1.22 -23.17
N GLY A 103 14.67 -1.38 -22.46
CA GLY A 103 15.79 -0.45 -22.50
C GLY A 103 15.49 0.90 -21.83
N LYS A 104 16.31 1.92 -22.16
CA LYS A 104 16.12 3.27 -21.62
C LYS A 104 15.03 4.01 -22.39
N PRO A 105 14.19 4.82 -21.72
CA PRO A 105 13.23 5.67 -22.41
C PRO A 105 13.92 6.77 -23.22
N ASP A 106 13.35 7.08 -24.38
CA ASP A 106 13.85 8.15 -25.26
C ASP A 106 13.53 9.53 -24.68
N VAL A 107 12.40 9.63 -23.98
CA VAL A 107 11.94 10.85 -23.29
C VAL A 107 11.55 10.52 -21.85
N ILE A 108 12.15 11.23 -20.91
CA ILE A 108 11.80 11.13 -19.47
C ILE A 108 11.11 12.42 -19.08
N ALA A 109 9.96 12.29 -18.41
CA ALA A 109 9.30 13.45 -17.83
C ALA A 109 10.21 14.09 -16.76
N PRO A 110 10.24 15.43 -16.66
CA PRO A 110 11.14 16.15 -15.74
C PRO A 110 11.06 15.67 -14.28
N ASP A 111 9.88 15.28 -13.82
CA ASP A 111 9.62 14.89 -12.43
C ASP A 111 9.38 13.38 -12.26
N ALA A 112 9.65 12.57 -13.29
CA ALA A 112 9.37 11.15 -13.27
C ALA A 112 10.55 10.32 -12.77
N PHE A 113 10.21 9.25 -12.06
CA PHE A 113 11.16 8.19 -11.78
C PHE A 113 11.60 7.49 -13.08
N THR A 114 12.88 7.17 -13.18
CA THR A 114 13.32 6.25 -14.23
C THR A 114 12.61 4.91 -14.08
N PRO A 115 12.37 4.15 -15.18
CA PRO A 115 11.71 2.84 -15.10
C PRO A 115 12.33 1.91 -14.06
N MET A 116 13.67 1.85 -14.00
CA MET A 116 14.39 1.05 -12.99
C MET A 116 14.12 1.54 -11.57
N TRP A 117 14.07 2.84 -11.36
CA TRP A 117 13.81 3.42 -10.04
C TRP A 117 12.36 3.16 -9.60
N ARG A 118 11.39 3.29 -10.51
CA ARG A 118 9.99 2.92 -10.29
C ARG A 118 9.86 1.44 -9.93
N LEU A 119 10.54 0.53 -10.65
CA LEU A 119 10.58 -0.89 -10.32
C LEU A 119 11.10 -1.13 -8.90
N VAL A 120 12.23 -0.53 -8.55
CA VAL A 120 12.85 -0.72 -7.23
C VAL A 120 11.96 -0.21 -6.11
N MET A 121 11.46 1.03 -6.22
CA MET A 121 10.72 1.67 -5.13
C MET A 121 9.29 1.18 -4.98
N SER A 122 8.64 0.77 -6.09
CA SER A 122 7.22 0.39 -6.06
C SER A 122 6.99 -1.12 -6.05
N PHE A 123 8.03 -1.95 -6.29
CA PHE A 123 7.84 -3.40 -6.28
C PHE A 123 8.95 -4.16 -5.54
N VAL A 124 10.24 -3.85 -5.77
CA VAL A 124 11.34 -4.59 -5.11
C VAL A 124 11.38 -4.28 -3.61
N VAL A 125 11.40 -3.00 -3.23
CA VAL A 125 11.40 -2.59 -1.81
C VAL A 125 10.14 -3.07 -1.09
N PRO A 126 8.92 -2.87 -1.61
CA PRO A 126 7.72 -3.47 -1.02
C PRO A 126 7.78 -5.00 -0.93
N GLY A 127 8.33 -5.67 -1.93
CA GLY A 127 8.56 -7.12 -1.91
C GLY A 127 9.47 -7.56 -0.76
N VAL A 128 10.54 -6.80 -0.49
CA VAL A 128 11.40 -7.02 0.68
C VAL A 128 10.64 -6.79 1.99
N LEU A 129 9.81 -5.73 2.08
CA LEU A 129 8.97 -5.48 3.25
C LEU A 129 7.93 -6.59 3.47
N TYR A 130 7.29 -7.07 2.40
CA TYR A 130 6.41 -8.23 2.46
C TYR A 130 7.16 -9.43 3.04
N TRP A 131 8.37 -9.73 2.54
CA TRP A 131 9.16 -10.88 2.98
C TRP A 131 9.56 -10.78 4.44
N ILE A 132 10.06 -9.62 4.89
CA ILE A 132 10.37 -9.36 6.29
C ILE A 132 9.14 -9.57 7.18
N ALA A 133 7.99 -8.99 6.79
CA ALA A 133 6.74 -9.09 7.55
C ALA A 133 6.18 -10.52 7.59
N ARG A 134 6.37 -11.29 6.51
CA ARG A 134 5.94 -12.67 6.38
C ARG A 134 6.76 -13.61 7.26
N GLU A 135 8.07 -13.41 7.35
CA GLU A 135 8.96 -14.27 8.14
C GLU A 135 9.01 -13.87 9.61
N ALA A 136 8.92 -12.58 9.92
CA ALA A 136 9.06 -12.05 11.27
C ALA A 136 7.96 -12.57 12.21
N PRO A 137 8.28 -12.99 13.46
CA PRO A 137 7.28 -13.38 14.42
C PRO A 137 6.30 -12.24 14.72
N LEU A 138 5.02 -12.45 14.42
CA LEU A 138 3.96 -11.47 14.70
C LEU A 138 3.19 -11.91 15.96
N SER A 139 3.66 -11.45 17.12
CA SER A 139 2.94 -11.63 18.38
C SER A 139 1.78 -10.64 18.50
N HIS A 140 0.78 -10.95 19.34
CA HIS A 140 -0.32 -10.04 19.65
C HIS A 140 0.17 -8.66 20.15
N ARG A 141 1.25 -8.64 20.95
CA ARG A 141 1.87 -7.40 21.43
C ARG A 141 2.50 -6.61 20.29
N ALA A 142 3.27 -7.26 19.41
CA ALA A 142 3.88 -6.61 18.26
C ALA A 142 2.82 -6.05 17.31
N TRP A 143 1.75 -6.82 17.03
CA TRP A 143 0.61 -6.36 16.23
C TRP A 143 -0.03 -5.09 16.83
N LYS A 144 -0.30 -5.05 18.14
CA LYS A 144 -0.84 -3.86 18.81
C LYS A 144 0.07 -2.63 18.66
N PHE A 145 1.38 -2.80 18.86
CA PHE A 145 2.33 -1.70 18.68
C PHE A 145 2.42 -1.22 17.24
N SER A 146 2.37 -2.12 16.26
CA SER A 146 2.35 -1.77 14.85
C SER A 146 1.10 -0.95 14.50
N LEU A 147 -0.07 -1.39 14.96
CA LEU A 147 -1.31 -0.64 14.75
C LEU A 147 -1.31 0.71 15.49
N ALA A 148 -0.74 0.76 16.70
CA ALA A 148 -0.60 2.00 17.46
C ALA A 148 0.29 3.02 16.73
N THR A 149 1.41 2.58 16.15
CA THR A 149 2.29 3.42 15.35
C THR A 149 1.54 4.04 14.17
N LEU A 150 0.78 3.22 13.43
CA LEU A 150 0.00 3.71 12.29
C LEU A 150 -1.20 4.57 12.73
N ALA A 151 -1.84 4.27 13.87
CA ALA A 151 -2.91 5.11 14.41
C ALA A 151 -2.39 6.50 14.84
N ILE A 152 -1.21 6.56 15.47
CA ILE A 152 -0.54 7.83 15.82
C ILE A 152 -0.18 8.61 14.56
N LEU A 153 0.37 7.95 13.55
CA LEU A 153 0.59 8.57 12.24
C LEU A 153 -0.72 9.16 11.68
N GLY A 154 -1.81 8.41 11.72
CA GLY A 154 -3.10 8.88 11.22
C GLY A 154 -3.65 10.09 11.98
N ILE A 155 -3.50 10.15 13.31
CA ILE A 155 -3.87 11.31 14.11
C ILE A 155 -3.05 12.54 13.66
N TYR A 156 -1.73 12.37 13.55
CA TYR A 156 -0.84 13.43 13.08
C TYR A 156 -1.24 13.91 11.67
N LEU A 157 -1.48 13.00 10.72
CA LEU A 157 -1.87 13.36 9.35
C LEU A 157 -3.23 14.07 9.30
N ALA A 158 -4.20 13.65 10.13
CA ALA A 158 -5.52 14.29 10.19
C ALA A 158 -5.43 15.71 10.78
N LEU A 159 -4.61 15.91 11.82
CA LEU A 159 -4.34 17.25 12.37
C LEU A 159 -3.61 18.13 11.36
N THR A 160 -2.65 17.58 10.62
CA THR A 160 -1.97 18.30 9.54
C THR A 160 -2.96 18.70 8.44
N ALA A 161 -3.86 17.81 8.05
CA ALA A 161 -4.91 18.10 7.06
C ALA A 161 -5.83 19.26 7.51
N LEU A 162 -6.22 19.29 8.78
CA LEU A 162 -6.99 20.40 9.35
C LEU A 162 -6.20 21.70 9.32
N ALA A 163 -4.93 21.67 9.73
CA ALA A 163 -4.07 22.85 9.76
C ALA A 163 -3.83 23.41 8.34
N GLU A 164 -3.66 22.56 7.33
CA GLU A 164 -3.54 22.94 5.92
C GLU A 164 -4.79 23.68 5.43
N ILE A 165 -5.99 23.12 5.66
CA ILE A 165 -7.25 23.72 5.17
C ILE A 165 -7.60 25.00 5.92
N THR A 166 -7.30 25.08 7.21
CA THR A 166 -7.50 26.30 8.01
C THR A 166 -6.36 27.30 7.88
N GLN A 167 -5.36 27.00 7.02
CA GLN A 167 -4.17 27.84 6.79
C GLN A 167 -3.36 28.16 8.05
N GLN A 168 -3.42 27.29 9.06
CA GLN A 168 -2.66 27.40 10.29
C GLN A 168 -1.24 26.84 10.08
N TRP A 169 -0.49 27.48 9.19
CA TRP A 169 0.83 27.02 8.74
C TRP A 169 1.85 26.91 9.88
N SER A 170 1.67 27.65 10.98
CA SER A 170 2.51 27.51 12.17
C SER A 170 2.45 26.15 12.84
N LEU A 171 1.34 25.41 12.66
CA LEU A 171 1.11 24.07 13.21
C LEU A 171 1.52 22.95 12.24
N VAL A 172 1.78 23.29 10.96
CA VAL A 172 2.13 22.31 9.94
C VAL A 172 3.60 21.93 10.04
N PHE A 173 3.87 20.64 10.10
CA PHE A 173 5.19 20.04 10.02
C PHE A 173 5.15 18.83 9.08
N PRO A 174 6.15 18.63 8.23
CA PRO A 174 7.28 19.51 7.89
C PRO A 174 6.87 20.82 7.19
N ARG A 175 7.72 21.85 7.31
CA ARG A 175 7.41 23.20 6.83
C ARG A 175 7.22 23.32 5.31
N TYR A 176 7.88 22.46 4.52
CA TYR A 176 7.74 22.47 3.06
C TYR A 176 6.30 22.19 2.56
N ILE A 177 5.43 21.63 3.42
CA ILE A 177 4.00 21.43 3.08
C ILE A 177 3.30 22.76 2.77
N SER A 178 3.74 23.86 3.40
CA SER A 178 3.16 25.18 3.19
C SER A 178 3.62 25.86 1.90
N ASP A 179 4.58 25.29 1.16
CA ASP A 179 5.08 25.88 -0.07
C ASP A 179 4.17 25.51 -1.26
N PRO A 180 3.50 26.50 -1.91
CA PRO A 180 2.63 26.26 -3.05
C PRO A 180 3.37 25.81 -4.31
N ALA A 181 4.69 26.08 -4.40
CA ALA A 181 5.50 25.69 -5.57
C ALA A 181 5.89 24.21 -5.56
N LEU A 182 5.74 23.53 -4.41
CA LEU A 182 6.13 22.13 -4.27
C LEU A 182 4.92 21.19 -4.38
N GLY A 183 5.10 20.10 -5.12
CA GLY A 183 4.11 19.03 -5.27
C GLY A 183 2.86 19.46 -6.06
N ILE A 184 1.76 18.76 -5.79
CA ILE A 184 0.49 18.97 -6.50
C ILE A 184 -0.65 19.21 -5.48
N HIS A 185 -1.79 19.70 -5.96
CA HIS A 185 -3.02 19.87 -5.18
C HIS A 185 -2.92 20.88 -4.01
N PHE A 186 -2.10 21.94 -4.12
CA PHE A 186 -2.13 23.03 -3.16
C PHE A 186 -3.57 23.60 -3.02
N GLY A 187 -3.97 23.96 -1.79
CA GLY A 187 -5.36 24.33 -1.48
C GLY A 187 -6.25 23.17 -1.03
N ARG A 188 -5.77 21.93 -1.13
CA ARG A 188 -6.37 20.73 -0.52
C ARG A 188 -5.44 20.19 0.55
N ALA A 189 -5.95 19.36 1.48
CA ALA A 189 -5.08 18.62 2.36
C ALA A 189 -4.24 17.61 1.54
N ARG A 190 -2.92 17.75 1.56
CA ARG A 190 -1.98 16.98 0.75
C ARG A 190 -0.87 16.29 1.56
N GLY A 191 -0.68 16.75 2.81
CA GLY A 191 0.25 16.17 3.76
C GLY A 191 1.72 16.15 3.32
N PRO A 192 2.57 15.39 4.03
CA PRO A 192 4.02 15.35 3.78
C PRO A 192 4.45 14.86 2.39
N GLU A 193 3.65 14.03 1.72
CA GLU A 193 3.93 13.61 0.35
C GLU A 193 3.48 14.62 -0.72
N LEU A 194 2.89 15.74 -0.29
CA LEU A 194 2.41 16.80 -1.18
C LEU A 194 1.40 16.29 -2.22
N ASN A 195 0.64 15.24 -1.87
CA ASN A 195 -0.31 14.56 -2.73
C ASN A 195 -1.57 14.18 -1.94
N SER A 196 -2.71 14.76 -2.32
CA SER A 196 -3.98 14.55 -1.61
C SER A 196 -4.53 13.12 -1.76
N ALA A 197 -4.27 12.43 -2.87
CA ALA A 197 -4.69 11.04 -3.04
C ALA A 197 -3.90 10.11 -2.11
N SER A 198 -2.59 10.32 -2.02
CA SER A 198 -1.74 9.58 -1.09
C SER A 198 -2.18 9.80 0.36
N LEU A 199 -2.42 11.04 0.76
CA LEU A 199 -2.88 11.36 2.11
C LEU A 199 -4.18 10.64 2.46
N GLY A 200 -5.16 10.63 1.55
CA GLY A 200 -6.44 9.98 1.80
C GLY A 200 -6.36 8.46 1.94
N VAL A 201 -5.50 7.79 1.15
CA VAL A 201 -5.27 6.34 1.28
C VAL A 201 -4.61 6.01 2.62
N TYR A 202 -3.54 6.75 2.98
CA TYR A 202 -2.87 6.54 4.27
C TYR A 202 -3.78 6.78 5.46
N LEU A 203 -4.54 7.88 5.45
CA LEU A 203 -5.53 8.15 6.50
C LEU A 203 -6.57 7.04 6.62
N THR A 204 -7.03 6.46 5.48
CA THR A 204 -7.98 5.35 5.51
C THR A 204 -7.37 4.10 6.16
N VAL A 205 -6.13 3.74 5.82
CA VAL A 205 -5.44 2.62 6.47
C VAL A 205 -5.23 2.87 7.96
N CYS A 206 -4.77 4.06 8.34
CA CYS A 206 -4.56 4.45 9.73
C CYS A 206 -5.87 4.44 10.53
N LEU A 207 -6.98 4.87 9.93
CA LEU A 207 -8.32 4.81 10.51
C LEU A 207 -8.69 3.37 10.87
N TRP A 208 -8.48 2.42 9.94
CA TRP A 208 -8.75 1.01 10.23
C TRP A 208 -7.80 0.44 11.28
N CYS A 209 -6.53 0.87 11.32
CA CYS A 209 -5.62 0.51 12.39
C CYS A 209 -6.14 1.00 13.77
N ALA A 210 -6.58 2.25 13.86
CA ALA A 210 -7.19 2.80 15.08
C ALA A 210 -8.47 2.07 15.48
N TRP A 211 -9.36 1.78 14.52
CA TRP A 211 -10.60 1.02 14.73
C TRP A 211 -10.35 -0.38 15.29
N PHE A 212 -9.45 -1.16 14.68
CA PHE A 212 -9.18 -2.52 15.17
C PHE A 212 -8.42 -2.51 16.49
N LEU A 213 -7.50 -1.57 16.68
CA LEU A 213 -6.78 -1.43 17.94
C LEU A 213 -7.70 -1.04 19.09
N SER A 214 -8.69 -0.16 18.88
CA SER A 214 -9.63 0.29 19.92
C SER A 214 -10.36 -0.87 20.60
N ARG A 215 -10.55 -1.98 19.89
CA ARG A 215 -11.24 -3.17 20.37
C ARG A 215 -10.34 -4.13 21.16
N ASP A 216 -9.06 -3.81 21.24
CA ASP A 216 -8.03 -4.71 21.80
C ASP A 216 -7.20 -4.06 22.91
N VAL A 217 -7.41 -2.78 23.16
CA VAL A 217 -6.81 -2.02 24.26
C VAL A 217 -7.79 -1.84 25.41
N LYS A 218 -7.27 -1.46 26.59
CA LYS A 218 -8.05 -1.28 27.82
C LYS A 218 -7.88 0.14 28.38
N ARG A 219 -8.63 0.46 29.44
CA ARG A 219 -8.59 1.72 30.20
C ARG A 219 -8.86 2.93 29.30
N GLY A 220 -9.22 3.94 29.27
CA GLY A 220 -9.52 5.11 28.44
C GLY A 220 -9.06 5.11 26.95
N TRP A 221 -8.05 4.27 26.56
CA TRP A 221 -7.52 4.22 25.21
C TRP A 221 -8.54 3.88 24.10
N PRO A 222 -9.55 3.02 24.34
CA PRO A 222 -10.59 2.80 23.34
C PRO A 222 -11.30 4.07 22.91
N PHE A 223 -11.60 4.97 23.86
CA PHE A 223 -12.30 6.23 23.57
C PHE A 223 -11.42 7.18 22.77
N VAL A 224 -10.11 7.27 23.09
CA VAL A 224 -9.15 8.08 22.33
C VAL A 224 -9.07 7.61 20.89
N LEU A 225 -8.92 6.30 20.68
CA LEU A 225 -8.83 5.71 19.33
C LEU A 225 -10.14 5.84 18.57
N LEU A 226 -11.30 5.64 19.22
CA LEU A 226 -12.60 5.84 18.58
C LEU A 226 -12.85 7.32 18.25
N GLY A 227 -12.37 8.27 19.06
CA GLY A 227 -12.39 9.69 18.74
C GLY A 227 -11.46 10.07 17.58
N ALA A 228 -10.35 9.34 17.40
CA ALA A 228 -9.46 9.53 16.27
C ALA A 228 -10.06 9.08 14.91
N VAL A 229 -11.00 8.12 14.92
CA VAL A 229 -11.65 7.62 13.69
C VAL A 229 -12.41 8.74 12.95
N PRO A 230 -13.34 9.49 13.55
CA PRO A 230 -14.00 10.61 12.87
C PRO A 230 -13.02 11.73 12.51
N LEU A 231 -12.00 11.99 13.32
CA LEU A 231 -10.96 12.96 12.99
C LEU A 231 -10.24 12.59 11.69
N MET A 232 -9.83 11.32 11.53
CA MET A 232 -9.21 10.83 10.29
C MET A 232 -10.21 10.84 9.12
N ALA A 233 -11.48 10.50 9.35
CA ALA A 233 -12.52 10.57 8.32
C ALA A 233 -12.70 12.01 7.81
N ILE A 234 -12.71 13.01 8.69
CA ILE A 234 -12.69 14.42 8.31
C ILE A 234 -11.42 14.75 7.49
N GLY A 235 -10.24 14.31 7.94
CA GLY A 235 -9.00 14.48 7.18
C GLY A 235 -9.08 13.91 5.76
N ILE A 236 -9.71 12.73 5.58
CA ILE A 236 -9.95 12.13 4.26
C ILE A 236 -10.87 13.02 3.40
N LEU A 237 -11.94 13.55 3.97
CA LEU A 237 -12.84 14.47 3.26
C LEU A 237 -12.12 15.74 2.81
N LEU A 238 -11.22 16.29 3.66
CA LEU A 238 -10.44 17.49 3.39
C LEU A 238 -9.38 17.30 2.29
N THR A 239 -9.10 16.07 1.84
CA THR A 239 -8.28 15.82 0.65
C THR A 239 -8.97 16.25 -0.63
N TYR A 240 -10.29 16.45 -0.62
CA TYR A 240 -11.13 16.72 -1.81
C TYR A 240 -10.87 15.74 -2.96
N THR A 241 -10.51 14.49 -2.63
CA THR A 241 -10.20 13.43 -3.59
C THR A 241 -11.27 12.36 -3.56
N ARG A 242 -12.12 12.31 -4.59
CA ARG A 242 -13.29 11.40 -4.66
C ARG A 242 -12.93 9.93 -4.56
N SER A 243 -11.78 9.53 -5.15
CA SER A 243 -11.30 8.13 -5.09
C SER A 243 -11.00 7.67 -3.66
N THR A 244 -10.49 8.55 -2.80
CA THR A 244 -10.21 8.22 -1.39
C THR A 244 -11.50 8.15 -0.56
N TRP A 245 -12.50 8.98 -0.86
CA TRP A 245 -13.83 8.88 -0.27
C TRP A 245 -14.50 7.55 -0.64
N LEU A 246 -14.41 7.18 -1.92
CA LEU A 246 -14.89 5.87 -2.39
C LEU A 246 -14.14 4.73 -1.68
N GLY A 247 -12.82 4.84 -1.51
CA GLY A 247 -12.00 3.87 -0.80
C GLY A 247 -12.41 3.70 0.66
N LEU A 248 -12.67 4.82 1.36
CA LEU A 248 -13.20 4.78 2.73
C LEU A 248 -14.60 4.13 2.77
N ALA A 249 -15.51 4.54 1.92
CA ALA A 249 -16.88 4.01 1.89
C ALA A 249 -16.89 2.52 1.55
N ALA A 250 -16.14 2.09 0.53
CA ALA A 250 -16.05 0.70 0.12
C ALA A 250 -15.38 -0.18 1.18
N SER A 251 -14.30 0.29 1.81
CA SER A 251 -13.66 -0.45 2.90
C SER A 251 -14.55 -0.52 4.14
N ALA A 252 -15.29 0.55 4.46
CA ALA A 252 -16.29 0.55 5.53
C ALA A 252 -17.42 -0.44 5.25
N ALA A 253 -17.90 -0.50 4.00
CA ALA A 253 -18.87 -1.48 3.57
C ALA A 253 -18.39 -2.92 3.78
N VAL A 254 -17.16 -3.25 3.38
CA VAL A 254 -16.57 -4.58 3.58
C VAL A 254 -16.46 -4.92 5.06
N VAL A 255 -15.95 -3.99 5.88
CA VAL A 255 -15.82 -4.19 7.32
C VAL A 255 -17.18 -4.37 7.98
N ALA A 256 -18.15 -3.54 7.63
CA ALA A 256 -19.53 -3.65 8.13
C ALA A 256 -20.18 -4.97 7.70
N PHE A 257 -20.07 -5.36 6.42
CA PHE A 257 -20.63 -6.61 5.92
C PHE A 257 -20.13 -7.84 6.70
N VAL A 258 -18.84 -7.86 7.04
CA VAL A 258 -18.27 -8.99 7.80
C VAL A 258 -18.69 -8.96 9.28
N GLN A 259 -18.75 -7.77 9.90
CA GLN A 259 -18.96 -7.64 11.34
C GLN A 259 -20.43 -7.63 11.75
N LEU A 260 -21.34 -7.23 10.85
CA LEU A 260 -22.77 -7.17 11.14
C LEU A 260 -23.42 -8.57 11.18
N PRO A 261 -24.42 -8.77 12.04
CA PRO A 261 -25.28 -9.94 12.00
C PRO A 261 -25.94 -10.09 10.62
N LYS A 262 -26.15 -11.33 10.17
CA LYS A 262 -26.68 -11.61 8.82
C LYS A 262 -28.01 -10.91 8.51
N ASN A 263 -28.89 -10.81 9.51
CA ASN A 263 -30.21 -10.16 9.38
C ASN A 263 -30.15 -8.63 9.19
N TRP A 264 -29.04 -7.98 9.59
CA TRP A 264 -28.84 -6.54 9.43
C TRP A 264 -28.09 -6.16 8.15
N ARG A 265 -27.49 -7.12 7.47
CA ARG A 265 -26.66 -6.85 6.26
C ARG A 265 -27.49 -6.24 5.15
N VAL A 266 -28.54 -6.94 4.71
CA VAL A 266 -29.38 -6.46 3.60
C VAL A 266 -30.02 -5.10 3.91
N PRO A 267 -30.74 -4.89 5.06
CA PRO A 267 -31.33 -3.60 5.37
C PRO A 267 -30.33 -2.45 5.38
N LEU A 268 -29.19 -2.61 6.05
CA LEU A 268 -28.18 -1.55 6.15
C LEU A 268 -27.53 -1.22 4.81
N PHE A 269 -27.23 -2.24 4.00
CA PHE A 269 -26.68 -2.01 2.66
C PHE A 269 -27.70 -1.36 1.73
N SER A 270 -28.98 -1.75 1.80
CA SER A 270 -30.05 -1.13 1.02
C SER A 270 -30.27 0.34 1.42
N ILE A 271 -30.30 0.62 2.73
CA ILE A 271 -30.41 2.00 3.25
C ILE A 271 -29.19 2.82 2.85
N GLY A 272 -27.96 2.25 3.00
CA GLY A 272 -26.73 2.92 2.61
C GLY A 272 -26.65 3.21 1.11
N ALA A 273 -27.08 2.28 0.26
CA ALA A 273 -27.16 2.48 -1.18
C ALA A 273 -28.20 3.55 -1.55
N LEU A 274 -29.37 3.51 -0.94
CA LEU A 274 -30.44 4.51 -1.15
C LEU A 274 -29.98 5.90 -0.69
N ALA A 275 -29.36 6.00 0.48
CA ALA A 275 -28.81 7.26 0.99
C ALA A 275 -27.70 7.78 0.07
N GLY A 276 -26.79 6.91 -0.40
CA GLY A 276 -25.74 7.26 -1.35
C GLY A 276 -26.29 7.74 -2.69
N MET A 277 -27.33 7.09 -3.22
CA MET A 277 -28.03 7.52 -4.43
C MET A 277 -28.73 8.88 -4.24
N LEU A 278 -29.38 9.07 -3.08
CA LEU A 278 -30.05 10.34 -2.76
C LEU A 278 -29.03 11.48 -2.64
N VAL A 279 -27.93 11.26 -1.92
CA VAL A 279 -26.83 12.24 -1.81
C VAL A 279 -26.23 12.53 -3.19
N ALA A 280 -26.01 11.51 -4.01
CA ALA A 280 -25.53 11.70 -5.37
C ALA A 280 -26.54 12.50 -6.21
N ALA A 281 -27.85 12.24 -6.09
CA ALA A 281 -28.88 12.95 -6.86
C ALA A 281 -29.06 14.42 -6.43
N VAL A 282 -29.05 14.68 -5.11
CA VAL A 282 -29.29 16.03 -4.56
C VAL A 282 -28.04 16.90 -4.63
N LEU A 283 -26.89 16.33 -4.32
CA LEU A 283 -25.63 17.06 -4.25
C LEU A 283 -24.76 16.84 -5.50
N TRP A 284 -25.31 16.29 -6.60
CA TRP A 284 -24.53 15.94 -7.78
C TRP A 284 -23.72 17.12 -8.32
N GLN A 285 -24.34 18.28 -8.44
CA GLN A 285 -23.68 19.49 -8.91
C GLN A 285 -22.66 20.03 -7.89
N ASP A 286 -23.00 19.98 -6.59
CA ASP A 286 -22.12 20.43 -5.53
C ASP A 286 -20.94 19.47 -5.33
N VAL A 287 -21.15 18.15 -5.40
CA VAL A 287 -20.11 17.12 -5.32
C VAL A 287 -19.18 17.16 -6.52
N ILE A 288 -19.70 17.46 -7.72
CA ILE A 288 -18.89 17.69 -8.91
C ILE A 288 -18.15 19.02 -8.80
N GLY A 289 -18.80 20.06 -8.25
CA GLY A 289 -18.29 21.42 -8.11
C GLY A 289 -17.44 21.66 -6.86
N LEU A 290 -17.43 20.73 -5.85
CA LEU A 290 -16.68 20.92 -4.62
C LEU A 290 -15.20 21.21 -4.89
N LYS A 291 -14.86 22.48 -4.70
CA LYS A 291 -13.53 23.08 -4.80
C LYS A 291 -12.64 22.54 -5.94
N ARG A 292 -13.08 22.66 -7.14
CA ARG A 292 -12.21 22.93 -8.26
C ARG A 292 -12.19 24.45 -8.43
N GLU A 293 -11.23 25.10 -7.83
CA GLU A 293 -10.92 26.50 -8.10
C GLU A 293 -10.37 26.55 -9.53
N GLY A 294 -11.20 26.96 -10.43
CA GLY A 294 -10.95 27.04 -11.85
C GLY A 294 -12.14 26.49 -12.59
N SER A 295 -12.95 27.33 -13.09
CA SER A 295 -14.02 27.21 -14.08
C SER A 295 -14.56 25.80 -14.47
N ALA A 296 -15.78 25.71 -14.93
CA ALA A 296 -16.39 24.52 -15.56
C ALA A 296 -15.50 23.87 -16.66
N SER A 297 -14.57 24.64 -17.25
CA SER A 297 -13.57 24.19 -18.21
C SER A 297 -12.59 23.16 -17.63
N GLU A 298 -12.08 23.32 -16.40
CA GLU A 298 -11.13 22.33 -15.81
C GLU A 298 -11.80 21.00 -15.45
N SER A 299 -13.10 21.01 -15.17
CA SER A 299 -13.84 19.77 -14.92
C SER A 299 -14.05 18.95 -16.20
N GLY A 300 -14.33 19.62 -17.32
CA GLY A 300 -14.39 19.02 -18.66
C GLY A 300 -13.01 18.44 -19.04
N HIS A 301 -11.96 19.22 -18.94
CA HIS A 301 -10.59 18.78 -19.24
C HIS A 301 -10.17 17.51 -18.50
N SER A 302 -10.56 17.33 -17.25
CA SER A 302 -10.21 16.12 -16.48
C SER A 302 -10.97 14.86 -16.92
N VAL A 303 -12.18 14.99 -17.45
CA VAL A 303 -12.93 13.85 -18.02
C VAL A 303 -12.35 13.50 -19.38
N ASP A 304 -12.10 14.51 -20.22
CA ASP A 304 -11.52 14.35 -21.55
C ASP A 304 -10.12 13.73 -21.48
N GLN A 305 -9.29 14.17 -20.53
CA GLN A 305 -7.99 13.56 -20.27
C GLN A 305 -8.09 12.06 -19.90
N ARG A 306 -9.05 11.67 -19.06
CA ARG A 306 -9.23 10.25 -18.72
C ARG A 306 -9.70 9.43 -19.90
N THR A 307 -10.55 10.00 -20.74
CA THR A 307 -10.98 9.36 -21.97
C THR A 307 -9.80 9.20 -22.92
N SER A 308 -8.97 10.24 -23.07
CA SER A 308 -7.73 10.21 -23.86
C SER A 308 -6.75 9.16 -23.34
N PHE A 309 -6.53 9.08 -22.02
CA PHE A 309 -5.71 8.01 -21.41
C PHE A 309 -6.26 6.63 -21.72
N THR A 310 -7.57 6.42 -21.57
CA THR A 310 -8.19 5.11 -21.81
C THR A 310 -8.06 4.71 -23.29
N TYR A 311 -8.32 5.65 -24.20
CA TYR A 311 -8.20 5.43 -25.62
C TYR A 311 -6.77 5.07 -26.03
N VAL A 312 -5.81 5.92 -25.68
CA VAL A 312 -4.38 5.70 -26.02
C VAL A 312 -3.88 4.37 -25.41
N SER A 313 -4.21 4.10 -24.14
CA SER A 313 -3.85 2.82 -23.51
C SER A 313 -4.43 1.63 -24.21
N TRP A 314 -5.67 1.74 -24.68
CA TRP A 314 -6.32 0.65 -25.43
C TRP A 314 -5.68 0.42 -26.80
N GLN A 315 -5.28 1.47 -27.51
CA GLN A 315 -4.55 1.35 -28.77
C GLN A 315 -3.19 0.69 -28.55
N MET A 316 -2.41 1.20 -27.58
CA MET A 316 -1.12 0.62 -27.20
C MET A 316 -1.24 -0.86 -26.80
N PHE A 317 -2.29 -1.22 -26.06
CA PHE A 317 -2.56 -2.60 -25.69
C PHE A 317 -2.87 -3.48 -26.90
N LYS A 318 -3.65 -2.99 -27.88
CA LYS A 318 -3.94 -3.77 -29.11
C LYS A 318 -2.67 -4.08 -29.90
N ASP A 319 -1.72 -3.15 -29.93
CA ASP A 319 -0.46 -3.34 -30.63
C ASP A 319 0.51 -4.27 -29.85
N HIS A 320 0.44 -4.26 -28.51
CA HIS A 320 1.33 -5.01 -27.63
C HIS A 320 0.57 -5.80 -26.55
N PRO A 321 -0.33 -6.77 -26.89
CA PRO A 321 -1.31 -7.31 -25.94
C PRO A 321 -0.71 -8.22 -24.85
N VAL A 322 0.39 -8.90 -25.12
CA VAL A 322 0.94 -9.94 -24.23
C VAL A 322 1.94 -9.36 -23.24
N PHE A 323 2.93 -8.61 -23.73
CA PHE A 323 4.07 -8.13 -22.96
C PHE A 323 4.06 -6.61 -22.70
N GLY A 324 3.15 -5.87 -23.37
CA GLY A 324 3.10 -4.42 -23.31
C GLY A 324 4.28 -3.74 -23.99
N VAL A 325 4.38 -2.42 -23.82
CA VAL A 325 5.44 -1.59 -24.41
C VAL A 325 6.71 -1.50 -23.56
N GLY A 326 6.73 -2.12 -22.41
CA GLY A 326 7.81 -2.06 -21.41
C GLY A 326 7.44 -1.27 -20.18
N PHE A 327 7.78 -1.81 -19.00
CA PHE A 327 7.48 -1.17 -17.72
C PHE A 327 8.18 0.18 -17.59
N GLY A 328 7.39 1.23 -17.27
CA GLY A 328 7.86 2.61 -17.17
C GLY A 328 8.00 3.34 -18.51
N ARG A 329 7.52 2.73 -19.63
CA ARG A 329 7.67 3.30 -20.98
C ARG A 329 6.41 3.99 -21.51
N PHE A 330 5.33 4.05 -20.76
CA PHE A 330 4.10 4.70 -21.24
C PHE A 330 4.32 6.14 -21.66
N TYR A 331 5.13 6.89 -20.93
CA TYR A 331 5.32 8.33 -21.16
C TYR A 331 5.90 8.64 -22.56
N ASP A 332 6.87 7.89 -23.01
CA ASP A 332 7.51 8.06 -24.33
C ASP A 332 6.77 7.28 -25.44
N GLN A 333 6.31 6.08 -25.15
CA GLN A 333 5.69 5.20 -26.14
C GLN A 333 4.24 5.62 -26.54
N LYS A 334 3.59 6.48 -25.75
CA LYS A 334 2.27 7.03 -26.13
C LYS A 334 2.32 8.07 -27.25
N LEU A 335 3.48 8.70 -27.49
CA LEU A 335 3.60 9.87 -28.38
C LEU A 335 3.08 9.62 -29.81
N PRO A 336 3.33 8.47 -30.46
CA PRO A 336 2.78 8.18 -31.79
C PRO A 336 1.26 8.17 -31.84
N TYR A 337 0.61 7.75 -30.73
CA TYR A 337 -0.85 7.60 -30.65
C TYR A 337 -1.57 8.94 -30.43
N LEU A 338 -0.86 10.01 -30.07
CA LEU A 338 -1.44 11.33 -29.86
C LEU A 338 -1.79 12.04 -31.18
N SER A 339 -1.26 11.57 -32.28
CA SER A 339 -1.51 12.16 -33.61
C SER A 339 -2.84 11.77 -34.25
N ASP A 340 -3.57 10.81 -33.69
CA ASP A 340 -4.88 10.38 -34.18
C ASP A 340 -5.90 11.52 -34.05
N ARG A 341 -6.48 11.96 -35.18
CA ARG A 341 -7.48 13.03 -35.28
C ARG A 341 -8.90 12.51 -35.52
N SER A 342 -9.10 11.19 -35.43
CA SER A 342 -10.42 10.57 -35.61
C SER A 342 -11.34 10.73 -34.39
N GLN A 343 -10.80 11.20 -33.27
CA GLN A 343 -11.51 11.33 -32.00
C GLN A 343 -11.99 12.77 -31.77
N GLU A 344 -13.14 12.92 -31.10
CA GLU A 344 -13.71 14.21 -30.74
C GLU A 344 -13.02 14.87 -29.54
N PHE A 345 -12.25 14.09 -28.74
CA PHE A 345 -11.52 14.57 -27.56
C PHE A 345 -10.03 14.79 -27.88
N GLU A 346 -9.42 15.74 -27.18
CA GLU A 346 -8.06 16.18 -27.44
C GLU A 346 -7.02 15.21 -26.85
N LEU A 347 -6.42 14.37 -27.69
CA LEU A 347 -5.38 13.42 -27.27
C LEU A 347 -4.09 14.13 -26.83
N GLU A 348 -3.78 15.31 -27.38
CA GLU A 348 -2.62 16.09 -27.01
C GLU A 348 -2.65 16.57 -25.55
N SER A 349 -3.83 16.64 -24.94
CA SER A 349 -3.99 17.03 -23.53
C SER A 349 -3.24 16.14 -22.54
N ILE A 350 -2.89 14.91 -22.93
CA ILE A 350 -2.16 13.97 -22.09
C ILE A 350 -0.66 13.86 -22.41
N ARG A 351 -0.13 14.70 -23.33
CA ARG A 351 1.28 14.62 -23.78
C ARG A 351 2.26 14.67 -22.61
N GLY A 352 2.12 15.64 -21.73
CA GLY A 352 3.00 15.87 -20.57
C GLY A 352 2.65 15.07 -19.31
N LEU A 353 1.70 14.13 -19.38
CA LEU A 353 1.16 13.46 -18.20
C LEU A 353 1.50 11.98 -18.15
N HIS A 354 1.62 11.44 -16.94
CA HIS A 354 1.68 10.01 -16.67
C HIS A 354 0.28 9.39 -16.55
N HIS A 355 0.21 8.07 -16.53
CA HIS A 355 -1.04 7.36 -16.28
C HIS A 355 -1.74 7.80 -14.99
N HIS A 356 -3.08 7.79 -15.04
CA HIS A 356 -3.95 8.04 -13.89
C HIS A 356 -4.77 6.80 -13.51
N ASN A 357 -4.29 5.60 -13.82
CA ASN A 357 -4.94 4.33 -13.47
C ASN A 357 -3.89 3.23 -13.46
N THR A 358 -3.68 2.61 -12.29
CA THR A 358 -2.67 1.55 -12.11
C THR A 358 -2.93 0.33 -13.00
N LEU A 359 -4.20 -0.06 -13.19
CA LEU A 359 -4.52 -1.25 -13.98
C LEU A 359 -4.25 -1.01 -15.47
N LEU A 360 -4.63 0.17 -15.97
CA LEU A 360 -4.31 0.55 -17.35
C LEU A 360 -2.81 0.75 -17.56
N SER A 361 -2.11 1.29 -16.57
CA SER A 361 -0.66 1.42 -16.59
C SER A 361 0.01 0.06 -16.75
N LEU A 362 -0.33 -0.90 -15.87
CA LEU A 362 0.20 -2.26 -15.96
C LEU A 362 -0.21 -2.97 -17.26
N LEU A 363 -1.46 -2.77 -17.72
CA LEU A 363 -1.93 -3.39 -18.98
C LEU A 363 -1.15 -2.87 -20.18
N THR A 364 -0.91 -1.58 -20.30
CA THR A 364 -0.15 -1.00 -21.41
C THR A 364 1.33 -1.32 -21.35
N GLU A 365 1.91 -1.24 -20.15
CA GLU A 365 3.36 -1.37 -19.98
C GLU A 365 3.83 -2.83 -19.92
N THR A 366 3.00 -3.74 -19.39
CA THR A 366 3.39 -5.17 -19.19
C THR A 366 2.42 -6.16 -19.82
N GLY A 367 1.44 -5.66 -20.56
CA GLY A 367 0.43 -6.48 -21.25
C GLY A 367 -0.47 -7.25 -20.28
N MET A 368 -1.20 -8.19 -20.86
CA MET A 368 -2.08 -9.09 -20.08
C MET A 368 -1.30 -9.91 -19.07
N LEU A 369 -0.05 -10.28 -19.36
CA LEU A 369 0.76 -11.13 -18.49
C LEU A 369 1.06 -10.43 -17.16
N GLY A 370 1.53 -9.18 -17.19
CA GLY A 370 1.85 -8.44 -15.97
C GLY A 370 0.61 -8.06 -15.18
N LEU A 371 -0.45 -7.60 -15.86
CA LEU A 371 -1.72 -7.28 -15.18
C LEU A 371 -2.34 -8.53 -14.54
N ALA A 372 -2.38 -9.67 -15.24
CA ALA A 372 -2.95 -10.91 -14.70
C ALA A 372 -2.16 -11.42 -13.48
N ALA A 373 -0.83 -11.38 -13.53
CA ALA A 373 0.02 -11.75 -12.40
C ALA A 373 -0.22 -10.83 -11.18
N PHE A 374 -0.35 -9.52 -11.41
CA PHE A 374 -0.65 -8.55 -10.35
C PHE A 374 -2.02 -8.79 -9.71
N LEU A 375 -3.06 -8.96 -10.52
CA LEU A 375 -4.42 -9.24 -10.01
C LEU A 375 -4.48 -10.60 -9.29
N ALA A 376 -3.78 -11.62 -9.80
CA ALA A 376 -3.67 -12.91 -9.14
C ALA A 376 -2.98 -12.81 -7.77
N LEU A 377 -1.94 -11.97 -7.65
CA LEU A 377 -1.26 -11.68 -6.38
C LEU A 377 -2.19 -11.02 -5.37
N LEU A 378 -2.90 -9.95 -5.77
CA LEU A 378 -3.89 -9.28 -4.92
C LEU A 378 -5.00 -10.25 -4.47
N ALA A 379 -5.50 -11.08 -5.40
CA ALA A 379 -6.50 -12.09 -5.11
C ALA A 379 -5.98 -13.18 -4.15
N ALA A 380 -4.71 -13.58 -4.27
CA ALA A 380 -4.09 -14.54 -3.34
C ALA A 380 -3.99 -13.98 -1.92
N TRP A 381 -3.60 -12.71 -1.78
CA TRP A 381 -3.59 -12.02 -0.49
C TRP A 381 -5.01 -11.85 0.07
N GLY A 382 -5.99 -11.51 -0.77
CA GLY A 382 -7.40 -11.41 -0.39
C GLY A 382 -7.95 -12.76 0.11
N ARG A 383 -7.64 -13.87 -0.58
CA ARG A 383 -7.99 -15.22 -0.12
C ARG A 383 -7.34 -15.57 1.22
N GLY A 384 -6.06 -15.19 1.39
CA GLY A 384 -5.35 -15.35 2.66
C GLY A 384 -6.02 -14.58 3.80
N ALA A 385 -6.36 -13.34 3.57
CA ALA A 385 -7.07 -12.48 4.52
C ALA A 385 -8.46 -13.05 4.87
N TRP A 386 -9.21 -13.46 3.86
CA TRP A 386 -10.54 -14.07 4.05
C TRP A 386 -10.49 -15.36 4.84
N SER A 387 -9.47 -16.19 4.65
CA SER A 387 -9.27 -17.44 5.43
C SER A 387 -9.10 -17.15 6.92
N LEU A 388 -8.37 -16.09 7.30
CA LEU A 388 -8.25 -15.67 8.70
C LEU A 388 -9.58 -15.18 9.27
N VAL A 389 -10.33 -14.38 8.49
CA VAL A 389 -11.63 -13.83 8.92
C VAL A 389 -12.65 -14.92 9.19
N ARG A 390 -12.70 -15.95 8.35
CA ARG A 390 -13.68 -17.04 8.45
C ARG A 390 -13.36 -18.08 9.53
N ASN A 391 -12.13 -18.17 9.95
CA ASN A 391 -11.71 -19.17 10.95
C ASN A 391 -12.11 -18.71 12.37
N ALA A 392 -13.25 -19.21 12.85
CA ALA A 392 -13.79 -18.88 14.16
C ALA A 392 -12.89 -19.36 15.34
N ALA A 393 -12.03 -20.38 15.12
CA ALA A 393 -11.12 -20.88 16.13
C ALA A 393 -9.94 -19.92 16.41
N LEU A 394 -9.70 -18.94 15.52
CA LEU A 394 -8.62 -17.99 15.69
C LEU A 394 -8.97 -16.90 16.72
N PRO A 395 -7.95 -16.41 17.46
CA PRO A 395 -8.08 -15.24 18.30
C PRO A 395 -8.62 -14.03 17.54
N ARG A 396 -9.40 -13.18 18.21
CA ARG A 396 -10.04 -12.01 17.58
C ARG A 396 -9.05 -11.12 16.82
N TRP A 397 -7.87 -10.86 17.38
CA TRP A 397 -6.86 -9.99 16.76
C TRP A 397 -6.34 -10.53 15.42
N GLN A 398 -6.20 -11.86 15.25
CA GLN A 398 -5.79 -12.48 13.99
C GLN A 398 -6.88 -12.34 12.93
N ARG A 399 -8.14 -12.51 13.32
CA ARG A 399 -9.28 -12.25 12.42
C ARG A 399 -9.40 -10.78 12.06
N SER A 400 -9.09 -9.89 13.01
CA SER A 400 -9.02 -8.44 12.78
C SER A 400 -7.91 -8.07 11.79
N GLN A 401 -6.75 -8.76 11.82
CA GLN A 401 -5.70 -8.56 10.81
C GLN A 401 -6.18 -8.97 9.41
N GLY A 402 -6.90 -10.09 9.29
CA GLY A 402 -7.50 -10.48 8.02
C GLY A 402 -8.48 -9.42 7.49
N LEU A 403 -9.31 -8.86 8.37
CA LEU A 403 -10.27 -7.83 7.99
C LEU A 403 -9.60 -6.48 7.67
N LEU A 404 -8.52 -6.14 8.39
CA LEU A 404 -7.68 -4.98 8.06
C LEU A 404 -7.08 -5.13 6.65
N MET A 405 -6.55 -6.30 6.31
CA MET A 405 -6.02 -6.55 4.97
C MET A 405 -7.07 -6.41 3.88
N LEU A 406 -8.30 -6.91 4.09
CA LEU A 406 -9.40 -6.72 3.14
C LEU A 406 -9.74 -5.23 2.97
N ALA A 407 -9.77 -4.46 4.06
CA ALA A 407 -10.00 -3.02 4.00
C ALA A 407 -8.89 -2.29 3.24
N VAL A 408 -7.61 -2.66 3.48
CA VAL A 408 -6.45 -2.13 2.74
C VAL A 408 -6.54 -2.45 1.26
N LEU A 409 -6.85 -3.70 0.89
CA LEU A 409 -7.00 -4.12 -0.52
C LEU A 409 -8.10 -3.33 -1.24
N VAL A 410 -9.25 -3.15 -0.60
CA VAL A 410 -10.37 -2.40 -1.19
C VAL A 410 -10.03 -0.92 -1.32
N THR A 411 -9.39 -0.33 -0.32
CA THR A 411 -8.91 1.06 -0.37
C THR A 411 -7.89 1.25 -1.50
N TYR A 412 -6.91 0.36 -1.59
CA TYR A 412 -5.91 0.35 -2.64
C TYR A 412 -6.56 0.23 -4.02
N PHE A 413 -7.42 -0.78 -4.23
CA PHE A 413 -8.07 -1.03 -5.51
C PHE A 413 -8.96 0.14 -5.94
N SER A 414 -9.73 0.73 -5.01
CA SER A 414 -10.54 1.92 -5.29
C SER A 414 -9.69 3.11 -5.75
N SER A 415 -8.51 3.30 -5.16
CA SER A 415 -7.60 4.37 -5.56
C SER A 415 -6.86 4.04 -6.86
N ALA A 416 -6.48 2.79 -7.09
CA ALA A 416 -5.79 2.30 -8.28
C ALA A 416 -6.60 2.50 -9.58
N LEU A 417 -7.92 2.56 -9.49
CA LEU A 417 -8.81 2.86 -10.63
C LEU A 417 -8.72 4.31 -11.09
N PHE A 418 -8.23 5.22 -10.25
CA PHE A 418 -8.22 6.67 -10.53
C PHE A 418 -6.83 7.30 -10.47
N HIS A 419 -5.84 6.58 -9.96
CA HIS A 419 -4.45 7.02 -9.83
C HIS A 419 -3.50 5.88 -10.20
N ASP A 420 -2.37 6.22 -10.78
CA ASP A 420 -1.28 5.25 -10.91
C ASP A 420 -0.48 5.21 -9.60
N LEU A 421 -0.84 4.26 -8.74
CA LEU A 421 -0.23 4.09 -7.41
C LEU A 421 1.22 3.61 -7.49
N THR A 422 1.64 3.05 -8.62
CA THR A 422 3.03 2.66 -8.83
C THR A 422 3.98 3.88 -8.97
N LEU A 423 3.42 5.07 -9.15
CA LEU A 423 4.13 6.35 -9.06
C LEU A 423 4.10 6.94 -7.64
N LEU A 424 3.41 6.28 -6.71
CA LEU A 424 3.29 6.65 -5.30
C LEU A 424 3.79 5.48 -4.43
N PRO A 425 5.12 5.25 -4.34
CA PRO A 425 5.69 4.04 -3.74
C PRO A 425 5.20 3.73 -2.33
N SER A 426 4.91 4.75 -1.53
CA SER A 426 4.40 4.59 -0.16
C SER A 426 3.13 3.74 -0.09
N GLN A 427 2.27 3.79 -1.13
CA GLN A 427 1.04 3.02 -1.21
C GLN A 427 1.33 1.52 -1.35
N GLU A 428 2.33 1.18 -2.15
CA GLU A 428 2.80 -0.19 -2.30
C GLU A 428 3.43 -0.70 -0.99
N TRP A 429 4.19 0.14 -0.29
CA TRP A 429 4.84 -0.25 0.95
C TRP A 429 3.82 -0.66 2.03
N VAL A 430 2.75 0.10 2.20
CA VAL A 430 1.71 -0.23 3.19
C VAL A 430 0.91 -1.47 2.81
N LEU A 431 0.59 -1.64 1.52
CA LEU A 431 -0.12 -2.80 1.00
C LEU A 431 0.68 -4.09 1.23
N PHE A 432 1.95 -4.09 0.81
CA PHE A 432 2.83 -5.25 0.90
C PHE A 432 3.16 -5.62 2.34
N LEU A 433 3.37 -4.63 3.22
CA LEU A 433 3.59 -4.88 4.65
C LEU A 433 2.36 -5.52 5.30
N ALA A 434 1.17 -5.02 5.04
CA ALA A 434 -0.08 -5.59 5.54
C ALA A 434 -0.33 -7.00 5.00
N ALA A 435 0.00 -7.26 3.74
CA ALA A 435 -0.06 -8.58 3.13
C ALA A 435 0.92 -9.54 3.80
N GLY A 436 2.16 -9.11 4.05
CA GLY A 436 3.17 -9.90 4.76
C GLY A 436 2.70 -10.32 6.16
N TRP A 437 2.16 -9.40 6.97
CA TRP A 437 1.58 -9.75 8.29
C TRP A 437 0.44 -10.74 8.18
N THR A 438 -0.41 -10.60 7.18
CA THR A 438 -1.55 -11.49 6.96
C THR A 438 -1.11 -12.90 6.58
N MET A 439 -0.15 -13.01 5.66
CA MET A 439 0.39 -14.29 5.24
C MET A 439 1.21 -14.97 6.33
N ASN A 440 1.92 -14.18 7.16
CA ASN A 440 2.58 -14.65 8.37
C ASN A 440 1.61 -15.43 9.29
N LEU A 441 0.48 -14.78 9.64
CA LEU A 441 -0.51 -15.39 10.53
C LEU A 441 -1.17 -16.63 9.91
N ARG A 442 -1.47 -16.57 8.60
CA ARG A 442 -2.05 -17.71 7.88
C ARG A 442 -1.14 -18.93 7.92
N LEU A 443 0.14 -18.76 7.61
CA LEU A 443 1.12 -19.85 7.58
C LEU A 443 1.39 -20.40 8.99
N SER A 444 1.53 -19.53 9.99
CA SER A 444 1.70 -19.95 11.38
C SER A 444 0.49 -20.71 11.94
N THR A 445 -0.71 -20.46 11.41
CA THR A 445 -1.91 -21.19 11.78
C THR A 445 -1.97 -22.56 11.12
N ALA A 446 -1.62 -22.65 9.83
CA ALA A 446 -1.58 -23.91 9.09
C ALA A 446 -0.60 -24.92 9.73
N ALA A 447 0.60 -24.46 10.08
CA ALA A 447 1.61 -25.30 10.75
C ALA A 447 1.15 -25.88 12.11
N LYS A 448 0.26 -25.18 12.81
CA LYS A 448 -0.31 -25.69 14.09
C LYS A 448 -1.43 -26.72 13.92
N LEU A 449 -2.02 -26.79 12.73
CA LEU A 449 -3.12 -27.71 12.42
C LEU A 449 -2.64 -29.02 11.77
N GLU A 450 -1.40 -29.06 11.27
CA GLU A 450 -0.82 -30.33 10.83
C GLU A 450 -0.58 -31.22 12.06
N PRO A 451 -1.20 -32.42 12.14
CA PRO A 451 -0.92 -33.34 13.21
C PRO A 451 0.56 -33.68 13.16
N VAL A 452 1.24 -33.55 14.30
CA VAL A 452 2.60 -34.13 14.49
C VAL A 452 2.45 -35.59 14.14
N THR A 453 2.87 -36.00 12.96
CA THR A 453 3.03 -37.41 12.62
C THR A 453 4.11 -37.93 13.55
N THR A 454 3.69 -38.50 14.67
CA THR A 454 4.56 -39.24 15.54
C THR A 454 5.26 -40.32 14.68
N PRO A 455 6.59 -40.38 14.66
CA PRO A 455 7.26 -41.45 13.96
C PRO A 455 6.66 -42.74 14.47
N SER A 456 6.06 -43.54 13.58
CA SER A 456 5.54 -44.85 13.91
C SER A 456 6.61 -45.59 14.71
N GLN A 457 6.30 -45.93 15.95
CA GLN A 457 7.12 -46.84 16.72
C GLN A 457 7.33 -48.08 15.85
N LEU A 458 8.56 -48.32 15.43
CA LEU A 458 8.95 -49.58 14.83
C LEU A 458 8.48 -50.68 15.76
N PRO A 459 7.79 -51.73 15.29
CA PRO A 459 7.36 -52.81 16.13
C PRO A 459 8.60 -53.41 16.81
N ALA A 460 8.58 -53.40 18.13
CA ALA A 460 9.60 -54.00 18.97
C ALA A 460 9.87 -55.45 18.51
N GLY A 461 11.11 -55.70 18.17
CA GLY A 461 11.59 -56.93 17.56
C GLY A 461 11.02 -58.17 18.17
N GLY A 462 10.50 -59.05 17.33
CA GLY A 462 10.10 -60.40 17.69
C GLY A 462 11.28 -61.16 18.28
N ARG A 463 11.09 -61.70 19.49
CA ARG A 463 12.02 -62.66 20.08
C ARG A 463 12.10 -63.90 19.18
N ILE A 464 13.29 -64.18 18.71
CA ILE A 464 13.62 -65.42 18.03
C ILE A 464 13.61 -66.53 19.16
N PRO A 465 12.83 -67.62 19.04
CA PRO A 465 12.92 -68.71 19.98
C PRO A 465 14.24 -69.44 19.73
N VAL A 466 15.06 -69.53 20.78
CA VAL A 466 16.25 -70.39 20.79
C VAL A 466 15.77 -71.83 21.00
N ALA A 467 15.98 -72.68 20.01
CA ALA A 467 15.77 -74.10 20.07
C ALA A 467 16.86 -74.76 20.97
N SER A 468 16.46 -75.42 22.03
CA SER A 468 17.31 -76.32 22.86
C SER A 468 17.58 -77.62 22.10
N HIS A 469 18.86 -77.90 21.92
CA HIS A 469 19.40 -79.24 21.86
C HIS A 469 20.67 -79.34 22.72
#